data_c2ab6db8e9ec706ce714b31bc9be5e81
#
_entry.id   c2ab6db8e9ec706ce714b31bc9be5e81
#
_cell.length_a   1.000
_cell.length_b   1.000
_cell.length_c   1.000
_cell.angle_alpha   90.00
_cell.angle_beta   90.00
_cell.angle_gamma   90.00
#
_symmetry.space_group_name_H-M   'P 1'
#
loop_
_entity.id
_entity.type
_entity.pdbx_description
1 polymer ?
#
loop_
_entity_poly.entity_id
_entity_poly.type
_entity_poly.pdbx_seq_one_letter_code
_entity_poly.pdbx_strand_id
1 'polypeptide(L)'
;ALAVDHAGENIRANTLSLGPTADDRFFSQWSSEEEAHQNSSTLFNRLGMPEEMASGAVFLASDDSSFVTGTDLLIDGGYTAK
;
A
#
# COMPACT_ATOMS: atom_id res chain seq x y z
N ALA A 1 12.14 9.64 15.63
CA ALA A 1 11.68 9.23 14.30
C ALA A 1 11.93 10.33 13.28
N LEU A 2 12.09 9.96 12.00
CA LEU A 2 12.43 10.92 10.93
C LEU A 2 11.42 12.07 10.83
N ALA A 3 10.12 11.78 10.97
CA ALA A 3 9.10 12.81 10.87
C ALA A 3 9.26 13.88 11.95
N VAL A 4 9.51 13.46 13.18
CA VAL A 4 9.69 14.39 14.31
C VAL A 4 10.99 15.17 14.16
N ASP A 5 12.06 14.48 13.77
CA ASP A 5 13.41 15.07 13.73
C ASP A 5 13.53 16.13 12.63
N HIS A 6 12.76 16.02 11.54
CA HIS A 6 12.93 16.84 10.36
C HIS A 6 11.73 17.72 10.01
N ALA A 7 10.67 17.69 10.81
CA ALA A 7 9.47 18.49 10.52
C ALA A 7 9.79 19.99 10.41
N GLY A 8 10.70 20.49 11.27
CA GLY A 8 11.10 21.89 11.24
C GLY A 8 11.86 22.31 9.99
N GLU A 9 12.31 21.35 9.19
CA GLU A 9 13.02 21.58 7.93
C GLU A 9 12.11 21.48 6.71
N ASN A 10 10.80 21.41 6.94
CA ASN A 10 9.80 21.20 5.89
C ASN A 10 10.00 19.87 5.15
N ILE A 11 10.41 18.84 5.89
CA ILE A 11 10.57 17.48 5.37
C ILE A 11 9.46 16.63 5.97
N ARG A 12 8.76 15.90 5.11
CA ARG A 12 7.75 14.93 5.53
C ARG A 12 8.32 13.52 5.41
N ALA A 13 7.99 12.67 6.36
CA ALA A 13 8.43 11.28 6.36
C ALA A 13 7.26 10.39 6.74
N ASN A 14 6.88 9.51 5.84
CA ASN A 14 5.77 8.57 6.01
C ASN A 14 6.21 7.18 5.56
N THR A 15 5.47 6.16 5.97
CA THR A 15 5.66 4.81 5.45
C THR A 15 4.49 4.41 4.57
N LEU A 16 4.75 3.49 3.66
CA LEU A 16 3.75 2.91 2.78
C LEU A 16 3.80 1.39 3.00
N SER A 17 2.71 0.83 3.52
CA SER A 17 2.59 -0.61 3.76
C SER A 17 1.61 -1.20 2.76
N LEU A 18 2.03 -2.25 2.07
CA LEU A 18 1.25 -2.87 1.01
C LEU A 18 0.77 -4.25 1.44
N GLY A 19 -0.44 -4.59 1.02
CA GLY A 19 -0.98 -5.93 1.19
C GLY A 19 -0.73 -6.81 -0.03
N PRO A 20 -1.51 -7.90 -0.15
CA PRO A 20 -1.35 -8.84 -1.27
C PRO A 20 -1.56 -8.13 -2.61
N THR A 21 -0.55 -8.19 -3.46
CA THR A 21 -0.52 -7.47 -4.74
C THR A 21 -0.42 -8.45 -5.89
N ALA A 22 -1.12 -8.14 -6.98
CA ALA A 22 -1.11 -8.95 -8.20
C ALA A 22 0.22 -8.78 -8.92
N ASP A 23 1.12 -9.74 -8.73
CA ASP A 23 2.39 -9.81 -9.42
C ASP A 23 2.69 -11.26 -9.81
N ASP A 24 3.69 -11.45 -10.66
CA ASP A 24 4.04 -12.77 -11.16
C ASP A 24 4.41 -13.74 -10.04
N ARG A 25 5.04 -13.21 -9.01
CA ARG A 25 5.47 -14.01 -7.86
C ARG A 25 4.28 -14.57 -7.09
N PHE A 26 3.23 -13.76 -6.90
CA PHE A 26 2.02 -14.23 -6.23
C PHE A 26 1.27 -15.20 -7.12
N PHE A 27 1.08 -14.85 -8.40
CA PHE A 27 0.35 -15.71 -9.34
C PHE A 27 1.02 -17.07 -9.54
N SER A 28 2.33 -17.16 -9.44
CA SER A 28 3.05 -18.43 -9.61
C SER A 28 2.69 -19.48 -8.56
N GLN A 29 2.09 -19.09 -7.46
CA GLN A 29 1.68 -20.00 -6.39
C GLN A 29 0.34 -20.66 -6.64
N TRP A 30 -0.39 -20.24 -7.68
CA TRP A 30 -1.75 -20.68 -7.94
C TRP A 30 -1.89 -21.13 -9.39
N SER A 31 -2.91 -21.95 -9.68
CA SER A 31 -3.08 -22.49 -11.02
C SER A 31 -3.74 -21.51 -12.00
N SER A 32 -4.31 -20.40 -11.50
CA SER A 32 -4.89 -19.34 -12.33
C SER A 32 -4.88 -18.02 -11.58
N GLU A 33 -5.01 -16.92 -12.33
CA GLU A 33 -5.15 -15.59 -11.71
C GLU A 33 -6.43 -15.51 -10.87
N GLU A 34 -7.52 -16.10 -11.35
CA GLU A 34 -8.77 -16.14 -10.60
C GLU A 34 -8.60 -16.82 -9.24
N GLU A 35 -7.93 -17.96 -9.23
CA GLU A 35 -7.63 -18.67 -7.98
C GLU A 35 -6.77 -17.83 -7.05
N ALA A 36 -5.78 -17.13 -7.60
CA ALA A 36 -4.93 -16.25 -6.80
C ALA A 36 -5.76 -15.14 -6.14
N HIS A 37 -6.68 -14.50 -6.88
CA HIS A 37 -7.56 -13.48 -6.30
C HIS A 37 -8.46 -14.05 -5.21
N GLN A 38 -9.02 -15.24 -5.41
CA GLN A 38 -9.87 -15.91 -4.42
C GLN A 38 -9.11 -16.23 -3.13
N ASN A 39 -7.79 -16.42 -3.19
CA ASN A 39 -6.94 -16.73 -2.05
C ASN A 39 -6.18 -15.52 -1.51
N SER A 40 -6.57 -14.31 -1.89
CA SER A 40 -5.92 -13.08 -1.45
C SER A 40 -6.11 -12.78 0.03
N SER A 41 -7.19 -13.28 0.61
CA SER A 41 -7.58 -13.02 2.01
C SER A 41 -7.89 -11.54 2.30
N THR A 42 -8.14 -10.74 1.28
CA THR A 42 -8.59 -9.36 1.47
C THR A 42 -10.11 -9.29 1.63
N LEU A 43 -10.60 -8.19 2.21
CA LEU A 43 -12.05 -7.98 2.32
C LEU A 43 -12.70 -7.77 0.95
N PHE A 44 -11.94 -7.29 -0.04
CA PHE A 44 -12.45 -7.10 -1.39
C PHE A 44 -12.42 -8.37 -2.24
N ASN A 45 -11.90 -9.48 -1.70
CA ASN A 45 -11.78 -10.76 -2.38
C ASN A 45 -10.97 -10.69 -3.68
N ARG A 46 -9.97 -9.84 -3.69
CA ARG A 46 -9.03 -9.74 -4.80
C ARG A 46 -7.69 -9.22 -4.32
N LEU A 47 -6.67 -9.44 -5.14
CA LEU A 47 -5.37 -8.82 -4.94
C LEU A 47 -5.46 -7.33 -5.32
N GLY A 48 -4.63 -6.51 -4.69
CA GLY A 48 -4.45 -5.13 -5.14
C GLY A 48 -3.65 -5.10 -6.43
N MET A 49 -3.94 -4.14 -7.30
CA MET A 49 -3.18 -3.98 -8.54
C MET A 49 -1.97 -3.09 -8.30
N PRO A 50 -0.86 -3.30 -9.03
CA PRO A 50 0.32 -2.45 -8.87
C PRO A 50 0.02 -0.95 -9.01
N GLU A 51 -0.92 -0.57 -9.88
CA GLU A 51 -1.34 0.82 -10.07
C GLU A 51 -1.98 1.41 -8.81
N GLU A 52 -2.70 0.59 -8.05
CA GLU A 52 -3.32 1.03 -6.80
C GLU A 52 -2.25 1.32 -5.74
N MET A 53 -1.20 0.52 -5.72
CA MET A 53 -0.06 0.76 -4.82
C MET A 53 0.72 2.00 -5.23
N ALA A 54 0.96 2.16 -6.53
CA ALA A 54 1.66 3.32 -7.06
C ALA A 54 0.91 4.62 -6.77
N SER A 55 -0.42 4.60 -6.82
CA SER A 55 -1.24 5.77 -6.50
C SER A 55 -1.01 6.26 -5.07
N GLY A 56 -0.84 5.33 -4.12
CA GLY A 56 -0.51 5.69 -2.74
C GLY A 56 0.84 6.37 -2.61
N ALA A 57 1.84 5.86 -3.33
CA ALA A 57 3.18 6.46 -3.34
C ALA A 57 3.15 7.86 -3.95
N VAL A 58 2.44 8.04 -5.05
CA VAL A 58 2.28 9.36 -5.70
C VAL A 58 1.58 10.33 -4.75
N PHE A 59 0.53 9.91 -4.06
CA PHE A 59 -0.15 10.75 -3.08
C PHE A 59 0.82 11.24 -2.01
N LEU A 60 1.60 10.34 -1.42
CA LEU A 60 2.54 10.71 -0.35
C LEU A 60 3.69 11.61 -0.85
N ALA A 61 4.05 11.50 -2.12
CA ALA A 61 5.11 12.31 -2.73
C ALA A 61 4.60 13.67 -3.23
N SER A 62 3.29 13.86 -3.30
CA SER A 62 2.70 15.07 -3.89
C SER A 62 2.29 16.10 -2.85
N ASP A 63 1.97 17.30 -3.31
CA ASP A 63 1.45 18.37 -2.47
C ASP A 63 0.06 18.05 -1.91
N ASP A 64 -0.65 17.07 -2.49
CA ASP A 64 -1.94 16.62 -1.96
C ASP A 64 -1.83 16.07 -0.55
N SER A 65 -0.64 15.61 -0.16
CA SER A 65 -0.37 15.14 1.20
C SER A 65 0.46 16.12 2.03
N SER A 66 0.39 17.41 1.71
CA SER A 66 1.25 18.44 2.31
C SER A 66 1.13 18.55 3.84
N PHE A 67 0.03 18.12 4.42
CA PHE A 67 -0.16 18.12 5.88
C PHE A 67 -0.06 16.71 6.48
N VAL A 68 0.53 15.74 5.76
CA VAL A 68 0.68 14.35 6.18
C VAL A 68 2.14 14.04 6.47
N THR A 69 2.45 13.74 7.71
CA THR A 69 3.79 13.30 8.12
C THR A 69 3.68 12.40 9.34
N GLY A 70 4.61 11.48 9.49
CA GLY A 70 4.64 10.58 10.63
C GLY A 70 3.58 9.48 10.61
N THR A 71 2.97 9.22 9.47
CA THR A 71 1.91 8.22 9.34
C THR A 71 2.36 7.00 8.54
N ASP A 72 1.59 5.93 8.65
CA ASP A 72 1.67 4.76 7.77
C ASP A 72 0.42 4.73 6.91
N LEU A 73 0.60 4.76 5.59
CA LEU A 73 -0.49 4.58 4.64
C LEU A 73 -0.58 3.09 4.30
N LEU A 74 -1.63 2.45 4.75
CA LEU A 74 -1.86 1.02 4.55
C LEU A 74 -2.78 0.82 3.35
N ILE A 75 -2.29 0.07 2.35
CA ILE A 75 -3.06 -0.26 1.15
C ILE A 75 -3.11 -1.78 1.03
N ASP A 76 -4.13 -2.39 1.60
CA ASP A 76 -4.19 -3.85 1.72
C ASP A 76 -5.58 -4.46 1.46
N GLY A 77 -6.53 -3.68 0.99
CA GLY A 77 -7.88 -4.18 0.75
C GLY A 77 -8.55 -4.76 1.99
N GLY A 78 -8.14 -4.31 3.17
CA GLY A 78 -8.69 -4.77 4.44
C GLY A 78 -8.05 -6.05 4.98
N TYR A 79 -6.93 -6.49 4.41
CA TYR A 79 -6.26 -7.72 4.83
C TYR A 79 -6.00 -7.76 6.34
N THR A 80 -5.53 -6.67 6.92
CA THR A 80 -5.22 -6.61 8.35
C THR A 80 -6.41 -6.22 9.23
N ALA A 81 -7.53 -5.84 8.62
CA ALA A 81 -8.70 -5.36 9.35
C ALA A 81 -9.59 -6.50 9.88
N LYS A 82 -9.35 -7.74 9.45
CA LYS A 82 -10.19 -8.88 9.84
C LYS A 82 -9.54 -9.82 10.82
#